data_256d5d9edc205cc016e8307dca79f842
#
_entry.id   256d5d9edc205cc016e8307dca79f842
#
_cell.length_a   1.000
_cell.length_b   1.000
_cell.length_c   1.000
_cell.angle_alpha   90.00
_cell.angle_beta   90.00
_cell.angle_gamma   90.00
#
_symmetry.space_group_name_H-M   'P 1'
#
loop_
_entity.id
_entity.type
_entity.pdbx_description
1 polymer ?
#
loop_
_entity_poly.entity_id
_entity_poly.type
_entity_poly.pdbx_seq_one_letter_code
_entity_poly.pdbx_strand_id
1 'polypeptide(L)'
;MIKHRGLGVAVVLLSSFAAWIYCIATVVLGLIYQAYPGQENVAILISTLPTIVMMLAAFASSVILRVCNRKLVVVVSMAISIVAGALILLVDMPLVGVIACSALLGIPGGTIASANPTVLAIVAPLNLRDKVLGWHNSLMMLGMATFQLLGGVFGETGRFQDSYKTVLLLIPILVLVILFYPNVDKDRSLAQAAGGAQETAAASAEGGKFPMVAVGMLLLYLFGAIFWNAWFMNYSDYIVNEAQLGTTAMAGVIGSLCSVAGTVSGLVVAFWIKATKRFSMTLAFILCGVAMLLPQLTQSAAGCYAGGILCQFFNLIVVSGLTTYLGLATTGKNATTAMSLLAGIEGSGVFLCGYIVPVVGNLFGGGAGMNIMVSGIILMVIGVAAYFVIKPTHEMVYGKKNTDQQHG
;
A
#
# COMPACT_ATOMS: atom_id res chain seq x y z
N MET A 1 -7.92 17.20 -30.36
CA MET A 1 -6.62 16.49 -30.20
C MET A 1 -5.85 17.13 -29.04
N ILE A 2 -5.42 16.33 -28.08
CA ILE A 2 -4.60 16.83 -26.96
C ILE A 2 -3.23 17.20 -27.54
N LYS A 3 -2.92 18.49 -27.60
CA LYS A 3 -1.77 19.09 -28.31
C LYS A 3 -0.38 18.60 -27.78
N HIS A 4 -0.35 17.89 -26.65
CA HIS A 4 0.87 17.32 -26.05
C HIS A 4 0.57 16.00 -25.32
N ARG A 5 0.11 14.97 -26.02
CA ARG A 5 -0.22 13.65 -25.42
C ARG A 5 0.89 13.08 -24.55
N GLY A 6 2.15 13.14 -25.02
CA GLY A 6 3.28 12.61 -24.25
C GLY A 6 3.53 13.36 -22.95
N LEU A 7 3.46 14.69 -22.96
CA LEU A 7 3.60 15.52 -21.75
C LEU A 7 2.45 15.26 -20.76
N GLY A 8 1.22 15.13 -21.26
CA GLY A 8 0.07 14.82 -20.43
C GLY A 8 0.23 13.47 -19.72
N VAL A 9 0.66 12.40 -20.42
CA VAL A 9 0.96 11.10 -19.80
C VAL A 9 2.05 11.24 -18.74
N ALA A 10 3.15 11.94 -19.03
CA ALA A 10 4.23 12.14 -18.09
C ALA A 10 3.77 12.86 -16.81
N VAL A 11 2.91 13.88 -16.92
CA VAL A 11 2.39 14.62 -15.76
C VAL A 11 1.41 13.78 -14.94
N VAL A 12 0.56 12.96 -15.57
CA VAL A 12 -0.30 12.00 -14.85
C VAL A 12 0.56 10.99 -14.09
N LEU A 13 1.60 10.47 -14.72
CA LEU A 13 2.55 9.57 -14.08
C LEU A 13 3.26 10.25 -12.91
N LEU A 14 3.71 11.50 -13.09
CA LEU A 14 4.37 12.26 -12.03
C LEU A 14 3.44 12.54 -10.85
N SER A 15 2.14 12.79 -11.07
CA SER A 15 1.18 12.95 -9.98
C SER A 15 1.01 11.68 -9.13
N SER A 16 1.28 10.50 -9.70
CA SER A 16 1.21 9.22 -8.98
C SER A 16 2.22 9.14 -7.83
N PHE A 17 3.31 9.90 -7.94
CA PHE A 17 4.32 10.01 -6.89
C PHE A 17 3.74 10.50 -5.55
N ALA A 18 2.67 11.30 -5.56
CA ALA A 18 2.05 11.87 -4.37
C ALA A 18 1.19 10.87 -3.57
N ALA A 19 0.85 9.71 -4.14
CA ALA A 19 -0.16 8.82 -3.58
C ALA A 19 0.17 8.30 -2.16
N TRP A 20 1.43 8.02 -1.86
CA TRP A 20 1.86 7.38 -0.62
C TRP A 20 2.60 8.35 0.33
N ILE A 21 2.30 9.65 0.25
CA ILE A 21 2.97 10.68 1.08
C ILE A 21 2.80 10.47 2.58
N TYR A 22 1.70 9.88 3.03
CA TYR A 22 1.45 9.60 4.44
C TYR A 22 2.46 8.62 5.06
N CYS A 23 3.21 7.87 4.25
CA CYS A 23 4.24 6.95 4.73
C CYS A 23 5.44 7.65 5.40
N ILE A 24 5.52 8.98 5.35
CA ILE A 24 6.45 9.77 6.16
C ILE A 24 6.32 9.40 7.64
N ALA A 25 5.10 9.27 8.14
CA ALA A 25 4.83 9.00 9.56
C ALA A 25 5.44 7.68 10.05
N THR A 26 5.50 6.65 9.20
CA THR A 26 5.99 5.32 9.60
C THR A 26 7.47 5.30 9.96
N VAL A 27 8.28 6.13 9.31
CA VAL A 27 9.74 6.19 9.54
C VAL A 27 10.12 7.03 10.76
N VAL A 28 9.23 7.92 11.20
CA VAL A 28 9.45 8.80 12.34
C VAL A 28 8.54 8.48 13.54
N LEU A 29 7.90 7.32 13.52
CA LEU A 29 6.96 6.93 14.57
C LEU A 29 7.62 6.89 15.95
N GLY A 30 8.88 6.44 16.02
CA GLY A 30 9.68 6.50 17.26
C GLY A 30 9.86 7.91 17.81
N LEU A 31 10.08 8.92 16.94
CA LEU A 31 10.13 10.33 17.37
C LEU A 31 8.75 10.86 17.79
N ILE A 32 7.70 10.42 17.12
CA ILE A 32 6.33 10.77 17.48
C ILE A 32 6.01 10.28 18.89
N TYR A 33 6.39 9.06 19.26
CA TYR A 33 6.21 8.51 20.59
C TYR A 33 7.03 9.27 21.64
N GLN A 34 8.25 9.67 21.32
CA GLN A 34 9.05 10.55 22.20
C GLN A 34 8.40 11.92 22.41
N ALA A 35 7.76 12.48 21.39
CA ALA A 35 7.10 13.79 21.48
C ALA A 35 5.78 13.74 22.29
N TYR A 36 5.13 12.58 22.38
CA TYR A 36 3.85 12.40 23.10
C TYR A 36 3.91 11.20 24.08
N PRO A 37 4.77 11.25 25.11
CA PRO A 37 4.96 10.14 26.04
C PRO A 37 3.66 9.84 26.81
N GLY A 38 3.33 8.53 26.95
CA GLY A 38 2.11 8.05 27.59
C GLY A 38 0.85 8.15 26.72
N GLN A 39 0.96 8.61 25.46
CA GLN A 39 -0.13 8.70 24.51
C GLN A 39 0.14 7.87 23.23
N GLU A 40 1.02 6.88 23.31
CA GLU A 40 1.48 6.08 22.16
C GLU A 40 0.31 5.41 21.44
N ASN A 41 -0.68 4.91 22.20
CA ASN A 41 -1.92 4.30 21.68
C ASN A 41 -2.79 5.27 20.86
N VAL A 42 -2.66 6.56 21.08
CA VAL A 42 -3.36 7.61 20.31
C VAL A 42 -2.44 8.14 19.22
N ALA A 43 -1.16 8.28 19.49
CA ALA A 43 -0.16 8.79 18.54
C ALA A 43 0.00 7.88 17.31
N ILE A 44 -0.23 6.57 17.45
CA ILE A 44 -0.22 5.62 16.34
C ILE A 44 -1.25 5.98 15.25
N LEU A 45 -2.31 6.71 15.60
CA LEU A 45 -3.29 7.20 14.62
C LEU A 45 -2.67 8.12 13.55
N ILE A 46 -1.52 8.76 13.84
CA ILE A 46 -0.81 9.58 12.86
C ILE A 46 -0.39 8.74 11.64
N SER A 47 -0.08 7.46 11.84
CA SER A 47 0.33 6.54 10.76
C SER A 47 -0.82 5.66 10.24
N THR A 48 -1.80 5.34 11.07
CA THR A 48 -2.87 4.38 10.69
C THR A 48 -4.12 5.05 10.15
N LEU A 49 -4.52 6.22 10.66
CA LEU A 49 -5.72 6.92 10.21
C LEU A 49 -5.66 7.37 8.74
N PRO A 50 -4.50 7.80 8.19
CA PRO A 50 -4.38 8.10 6.75
C PRO A 50 -4.79 6.93 5.85
N THR A 51 -4.57 5.68 6.26
CA THR A 51 -4.93 4.51 5.45
C THR A 51 -6.44 4.30 5.37
N ILE A 52 -7.16 4.58 6.46
CA ILE A 52 -8.63 4.59 6.47
C ILE A 52 -9.15 5.71 5.58
N VAL A 53 -8.58 6.92 5.70
CA VAL A 53 -8.97 8.05 4.86
C VAL A 53 -8.67 7.76 3.38
N MET A 54 -7.54 7.13 3.06
CA MET A 54 -7.21 6.67 1.72
C MET A 54 -8.27 5.72 1.17
N MET A 55 -8.68 4.74 1.97
CA MET A 55 -9.74 3.78 1.60
C MET A 55 -11.07 4.52 1.35
N LEU A 56 -11.48 5.38 2.26
CA LEU A 56 -12.71 6.18 2.11
C LEU A 56 -12.65 7.09 0.88
N ALA A 57 -11.49 7.73 0.62
CA ALA A 57 -11.26 8.56 -0.54
C ALA A 57 -11.34 7.76 -1.85
N ALA A 58 -10.85 6.51 -1.87
CA ALA A 58 -10.96 5.63 -3.03
C ALA A 58 -12.44 5.27 -3.32
N PHE A 59 -13.22 4.92 -2.30
CA PHE A 59 -14.67 4.69 -2.47
C PHE A 59 -15.41 5.95 -2.88
N ALA A 60 -15.16 7.08 -2.22
CA ALA A 60 -15.77 8.36 -2.56
C ALA A 60 -15.42 8.79 -4.00
N SER A 61 -14.21 8.51 -4.46
CA SER A 61 -13.75 8.81 -5.82
C SER A 61 -14.62 8.13 -6.87
N SER A 62 -15.13 6.93 -6.62
CA SER A 62 -16.02 6.23 -7.55
C SER A 62 -17.32 7.00 -7.84
N VAL A 63 -17.80 7.79 -6.89
CA VAL A 63 -18.96 8.67 -7.02
C VAL A 63 -18.57 10.07 -7.50
N ILE A 64 -17.55 10.65 -6.87
CA ILE A 64 -17.09 12.03 -7.17
C ILE A 64 -16.63 12.16 -8.62
N LEU A 65 -15.91 11.17 -9.15
CA LEU A 65 -15.40 11.19 -10.53
C LEU A 65 -16.50 11.07 -11.62
N ARG A 66 -17.75 10.80 -11.23
CA ARG A 66 -18.92 10.85 -12.15
C ARG A 66 -19.46 12.27 -12.34
N VAL A 67 -19.28 13.12 -11.33
CA VAL A 67 -19.83 14.50 -11.32
C VAL A 67 -18.75 15.56 -11.39
N CYS A 68 -17.54 15.28 -10.86
CA CYS A 68 -16.43 16.23 -10.82
C CYS A 68 -15.37 15.87 -11.86
N ASN A 69 -14.67 16.91 -12.35
CA ASN A 69 -13.56 16.78 -13.28
C ASN A 69 -12.38 16.04 -12.58
N ARG A 70 -11.86 14.97 -13.20
CA ARG A 70 -10.73 14.16 -12.70
C ARG A 70 -9.51 15.02 -12.38
N LYS A 71 -9.18 15.97 -13.24
CA LYS A 71 -8.09 16.94 -13.01
C LYS A 71 -8.30 17.71 -11.72
N LEU A 72 -9.50 18.24 -11.50
CA LEU A 72 -9.81 19.02 -10.30
C LEU A 72 -9.69 18.18 -9.04
N VAL A 73 -10.17 16.93 -9.06
CA VAL A 73 -10.08 16.00 -7.91
C VAL A 73 -8.63 15.73 -7.54
N VAL A 74 -7.76 15.46 -8.51
CA VAL A 74 -6.32 15.24 -8.28
C VAL A 74 -5.64 16.50 -7.75
N VAL A 75 -5.91 17.68 -8.34
CA VAL A 75 -5.34 18.96 -7.90
C VAL A 75 -5.74 19.29 -6.46
N VAL A 76 -7.03 19.15 -6.14
CA VAL A 76 -7.55 19.46 -4.80
C VAL A 76 -6.98 18.48 -3.76
N SER A 77 -6.92 17.18 -4.07
CA SER A 77 -6.36 16.18 -3.15
C SER A 77 -4.88 16.45 -2.84
N MET A 78 -4.07 16.78 -3.84
CA MET A 78 -2.66 17.15 -3.64
C MET A 78 -2.53 18.46 -2.86
N ALA A 79 -3.35 19.46 -3.16
CA ALA A 79 -3.32 20.74 -2.45
C ALA A 79 -3.67 20.57 -0.96
N ILE A 80 -4.71 19.78 -0.64
CA ILE A 80 -5.08 19.47 0.74
C ILE A 80 -3.89 18.83 1.48
N SER A 81 -3.20 17.88 0.85
CA SER A 81 -2.06 17.21 1.48
C SER A 81 -0.87 18.13 1.68
N ILE A 82 -0.59 19.03 0.73
CA ILE A 82 0.47 20.03 0.89
C ILE A 82 0.15 20.96 2.05
N VAL A 83 -1.08 21.44 2.15
CA VAL A 83 -1.50 22.32 3.25
C VAL A 83 -1.44 21.56 4.59
N ALA A 84 -1.96 20.35 4.65
CA ALA A 84 -1.95 19.55 5.88
C ALA A 84 -0.51 19.24 6.35
N GLY A 85 0.38 18.83 5.43
CA GLY A 85 1.78 18.60 5.77
C GLY A 85 2.54 19.87 6.14
N ALA A 86 2.26 21.00 5.49
CA ALA A 86 2.83 22.30 5.85
C ALA A 86 2.34 22.77 7.23
N LEU A 87 1.11 22.50 7.61
CA LEU A 87 0.60 22.79 8.96
C LEU A 87 1.33 21.98 10.02
N ILE A 88 1.59 20.68 9.81
CA ILE A 88 2.38 19.86 10.71
C ILE A 88 3.81 20.40 10.85
N LEU A 89 4.40 20.87 9.75
CA LEU A 89 5.76 21.40 9.72
C LEU A 89 5.90 22.74 10.44
N LEU A 90 4.95 23.64 10.24
CA LEU A 90 5.11 25.07 10.62
C LEU A 90 4.42 25.43 11.93
N VAL A 91 3.45 24.63 12.39
CA VAL A 91 2.63 24.95 13.56
C VAL A 91 2.81 23.87 14.62
N ASP A 92 3.28 24.28 15.80
CA ASP A 92 3.27 23.40 16.97
C ASP A 92 1.82 23.23 17.45
N MET A 93 1.24 22.06 17.19
CA MET A 93 -0.15 21.78 17.50
C MET A 93 -0.28 20.57 18.43
N PRO A 94 -1.41 20.46 19.17
CA PRO A 94 -1.68 19.30 20.00
C PRO A 94 -1.81 18.03 19.17
N LEU A 95 -1.60 16.87 19.78
CA LEU A 95 -1.63 15.54 19.13
C LEU A 95 -2.85 15.36 18.23
N VAL A 96 -4.05 15.78 18.66
CA VAL A 96 -5.29 15.68 17.88
C VAL A 96 -5.18 16.48 16.58
N GLY A 97 -4.56 17.64 16.59
CA GLY A 97 -4.34 18.45 15.38
C GLY A 97 -3.39 17.77 14.41
N VAL A 98 -2.31 17.17 14.89
CA VAL A 98 -1.37 16.40 14.07
C VAL A 98 -2.06 15.18 13.45
N ILE A 99 -2.87 14.46 14.24
CA ILE A 99 -3.67 13.31 13.74
C ILE A 99 -4.62 13.75 12.62
N ALA A 100 -5.35 14.85 12.82
CA ALA A 100 -6.29 15.36 11.83
C ALA A 100 -5.58 15.77 10.53
N CYS A 101 -4.46 16.48 10.61
CA CYS A 101 -3.65 16.83 9.44
C CYS A 101 -3.06 15.59 8.77
N SER A 102 -2.54 14.64 9.55
CA SER A 102 -1.99 13.41 9.01
C SER A 102 -3.05 12.59 8.27
N ALA A 103 -4.27 12.51 8.80
CA ALA A 103 -5.39 11.83 8.15
C ALA A 103 -5.63 12.35 6.74
N LEU A 104 -5.54 13.68 6.53
CA LEU A 104 -5.72 14.31 5.22
C LEU A 104 -4.64 13.91 4.20
N LEU A 105 -3.45 13.49 4.65
CA LEU A 105 -2.39 12.98 3.77
C LEU A 105 -2.77 11.66 3.09
N GLY A 106 -3.79 10.96 3.58
CA GLY A 106 -4.32 9.76 2.93
C GLY A 106 -5.16 10.03 1.69
N ILE A 107 -5.71 11.25 1.53
CA ILE A 107 -6.63 11.58 0.43
C ILE A 107 -6.02 11.33 -0.95
N PRO A 108 -4.77 11.76 -1.27
CA PRO A 108 -4.17 11.51 -2.57
C PRO A 108 -4.05 10.02 -2.89
N GLY A 109 -3.77 9.18 -1.90
CA GLY A 109 -3.66 7.74 -2.10
C GLY A 109 -4.91 7.16 -2.75
N GLY A 110 -6.09 7.47 -2.21
CA GLY A 110 -7.35 6.98 -2.75
C GLY A 110 -7.76 7.65 -4.06
N THR A 111 -7.61 8.96 -4.16
CA THR A 111 -8.05 9.73 -5.35
C THR A 111 -7.17 9.48 -6.55
N ILE A 112 -5.84 9.48 -6.39
CA ILE A 112 -4.86 9.26 -7.46
C ILE A 112 -4.92 7.81 -7.96
N ALA A 113 -5.00 6.84 -7.05
CA ALA A 113 -5.14 5.44 -7.41
C ALA A 113 -6.42 5.15 -8.23
N SER A 114 -7.47 5.94 -8.03
CA SER A 114 -8.73 5.81 -8.77
C SER A 114 -8.74 6.60 -10.08
N ALA A 115 -8.26 7.84 -10.08
CA ALA A 115 -8.36 8.76 -11.22
C ALA A 115 -7.29 8.50 -12.29
N ASN A 116 -6.01 8.30 -11.89
CA ASN A 116 -4.90 8.22 -12.83
C ASN A 116 -4.99 7.02 -13.79
N PRO A 117 -5.29 5.78 -13.35
CA PRO A 117 -5.41 4.66 -14.28
C PRO A 117 -6.46 4.91 -15.38
N THR A 118 -7.59 5.52 -15.03
CA THR A 118 -8.63 5.88 -16.00
C THR A 118 -8.14 6.91 -17.01
N VAL A 119 -7.48 7.97 -16.55
CA VAL A 119 -6.93 9.02 -17.44
C VAL A 119 -5.84 8.43 -18.34
N LEU A 120 -4.92 7.62 -17.78
CA LEU A 120 -3.86 6.96 -18.54
C LEU A 120 -4.43 6.00 -19.60
N ALA A 121 -5.48 5.26 -19.27
CA ALA A 121 -6.14 4.37 -20.20
C ALA A 121 -6.75 5.09 -21.41
N ILE A 122 -7.16 6.38 -21.26
CA ILE A 122 -7.72 7.21 -22.31
C ILE A 122 -6.62 7.90 -23.13
N VAL A 123 -5.60 8.43 -22.45
CA VAL A 123 -4.61 9.33 -23.07
C VAL A 123 -3.43 8.54 -23.64
N ALA A 124 -3.06 7.41 -23.07
CA ALA A 124 -1.95 6.59 -23.56
C ALA A 124 -2.26 5.92 -24.91
N PRO A 125 -1.27 5.82 -25.81
CA PRO A 125 -1.40 5.01 -27.02
C PRO A 125 -1.71 3.55 -26.68
N LEU A 126 -2.57 2.88 -27.47
CA LEU A 126 -3.01 1.51 -27.20
C LEU A 126 -1.87 0.52 -27.00
N ASN A 127 -0.80 0.65 -27.78
CA ASN A 127 0.38 -0.22 -27.71
C ASN A 127 1.27 0.02 -26.46
N LEU A 128 1.05 1.09 -25.72
CA LEU A 128 1.81 1.45 -24.51
C LEU A 128 0.96 1.43 -23.24
N ARG A 129 -0.36 1.19 -23.36
CA ARG A 129 -1.30 1.31 -22.24
C ARG A 129 -0.88 0.48 -21.02
N ASP A 130 -0.58 -0.79 -21.21
CA ASP A 130 -0.20 -1.70 -20.12
C ASP A 130 1.13 -1.28 -19.48
N LYS A 131 2.10 -0.82 -20.29
CA LYS A 131 3.38 -0.30 -19.79
C LYS A 131 3.19 0.96 -18.94
N VAL A 132 2.34 1.88 -19.39
CA VAL A 132 2.07 3.14 -18.68
C VAL A 132 1.32 2.90 -17.37
N LEU A 133 0.41 1.93 -17.31
CA LEU A 133 -0.24 1.52 -16.06
C LEU A 133 0.76 0.85 -15.10
N GLY A 134 1.71 0.08 -15.62
CA GLY A 134 2.82 -0.45 -14.82
C GLY A 134 3.70 0.66 -14.27
N TRP A 135 4.03 1.68 -15.08
CA TRP A 135 4.80 2.84 -14.61
C TRP A 135 4.07 3.67 -13.56
N HIS A 136 2.73 3.76 -13.63
CA HIS A 136 1.94 4.40 -12.59
C HIS A 136 2.17 3.75 -11.21
N ASN A 137 2.06 2.43 -11.13
CA ASN A 137 2.32 1.70 -9.89
C ASN A 137 3.78 1.84 -9.42
N SER A 138 4.74 1.78 -10.35
CA SER A 138 6.16 1.97 -10.03
C SER A 138 6.45 3.36 -9.47
N LEU A 139 5.81 4.41 -10.00
CA LEU A 139 5.98 5.78 -9.51
C LEU A 139 5.30 6.01 -8.17
N MET A 140 4.20 5.33 -7.87
CA MET A 140 3.62 5.33 -6.52
C MET A 140 4.62 4.76 -5.51
N MET A 141 5.25 3.60 -5.80
CA MET A 141 6.26 2.98 -4.95
C MET A 141 7.53 3.83 -4.83
N LEU A 142 7.97 4.46 -5.92
CA LEU A 142 9.11 5.38 -5.90
C LEU A 142 8.81 6.61 -5.03
N GLY A 143 7.59 7.13 -5.09
CA GLY A 143 7.11 8.21 -4.20
C GLY A 143 7.21 7.78 -2.74
N MET A 144 6.67 6.61 -2.40
CA MET A 144 6.76 6.04 -1.06
C MET A 144 8.21 5.94 -0.59
N ALA A 145 9.09 5.34 -1.41
CA ALA A 145 10.52 5.21 -1.10
C ALA A 145 11.18 6.57 -0.83
N THR A 146 10.88 7.57 -1.66
CA THR A 146 11.45 8.92 -1.52
C THR A 146 10.95 9.60 -0.25
N PHE A 147 9.65 9.52 0.05
CA PHE A 147 9.09 10.11 1.27
C PHE A 147 9.61 9.45 2.54
N GLN A 148 9.79 8.14 2.54
CA GLN A 148 10.39 7.43 3.67
C GLN A 148 11.86 7.79 3.85
N LEU A 149 12.65 7.79 2.77
CA LEU A 149 14.06 8.15 2.83
C LEU A 149 14.28 9.57 3.35
N LEU A 150 13.67 10.54 2.68
CA LEU A 150 13.84 11.96 3.05
C LEU A 150 13.17 12.29 4.38
N GLY A 151 12.04 11.66 4.69
CA GLY A 151 11.37 11.78 5.98
C GLY A 151 12.28 11.33 7.12
N GLY A 152 12.97 10.20 6.96
CA GLY A 152 13.95 9.72 7.92
C GLY A 152 15.15 10.66 8.08
N VAL A 153 15.73 11.12 6.96
CA VAL A 153 16.88 12.06 6.97
C VAL A 153 16.52 13.39 7.65
N PHE A 154 15.37 13.98 7.30
CA PHE A 154 14.94 15.22 7.94
C PHE A 154 14.54 15.03 9.41
N GLY A 155 14.11 13.81 9.80
CA GLY A 155 13.83 13.47 11.19
C GLY A 155 15.07 13.39 12.10
N GLU A 156 16.29 13.35 11.55
CA GLU A 156 17.53 13.35 12.35
C GLU A 156 17.72 14.62 13.19
N THR A 157 16.99 15.69 12.92
CA THR A 157 16.94 16.88 13.78
C THR A 157 16.37 16.60 15.17
N GLY A 158 15.77 15.43 15.39
CA GLY A 158 15.06 15.05 16.62
C GLY A 158 13.62 15.57 16.69
N ARG A 159 13.17 16.35 15.69
CA ARG A 159 11.80 16.85 15.59
C ARG A 159 11.06 16.09 14.46
N PHE A 160 10.03 15.31 14.80
CA PHE A 160 9.26 14.59 13.79
C PHE A 160 8.59 15.51 12.74
N GLN A 161 8.27 16.76 13.12
CA GLN A 161 7.69 17.77 12.23
C GLN A 161 8.61 18.07 11.05
N ASP A 162 9.93 18.07 11.24
CA ASP A 162 10.89 18.36 10.19
C ASP A 162 10.85 17.34 9.03
N SER A 163 10.42 16.11 9.30
CA SER A 163 10.22 15.08 8.28
C SER A 163 9.18 15.48 7.23
N TYR A 164 8.22 16.31 7.62
CA TYR A 164 7.18 16.82 6.72
C TYR A 164 7.70 17.88 5.72
N LYS A 165 8.98 18.33 5.81
CA LYS A 165 9.65 19.11 4.75
C LYS A 165 9.58 18.40 3.39
N THR A 166 9.50 17.08 3.38
CA THR A 166 9.31 16.27 2.17
C THR A 166 8.04 16.60 1.40
N VAL A 167 7.00 17.12 2.07
CA VAL A 167 5.75 17.56 1.43
C VAL A 167 5.99 18.68 0.42
N LEU A 168 7.02 19.50 0.62
CA LEU A 168 7.37 20.61 -0.27
C LEU A 168 7.76 20.11 -1.68
N LEU A 169 8.20 18.84 -1.82
CA LEU A 169 8.46 18.22 -3.13
C LEU A 169 7.19 18.10 -3.99
N LEU A 170 6.03 18.10 -3.37
CA LEU A 170 4.76 18.04 -4.11
C LEU A 170 4.39 19.38 -4.74
N ILE A 171 4.95 20.51 -4.30
CA ILE A 171 4.62 21.84 -4.84
C ILE A 171 4.94 21.95 -6.33
N PRO A 172 6.17 21.67 -6.80
CA PRO A 172 6.46 21.70 -8.23
C PRO A 172 5.65 20.67 -9.02
N ILE A 173 5.36 19.51 -8.44
CA ILE A 173 4.51 18.49 -9.08
C ILE A 173 3.07 19.03 -9.23
N LEU A 174 2.52 19.66 -8.19
CA LEU A 174 1.19 20.26 -8.23
C LEU A 174 1.09 21.34 -9.32
N VAL A 175 2.11 22.20 -9.43
CA VAL A 175 2.16 23.23 -10.49
C VAL A 175 2.10 22.58 -11.87
N LEU A 176 2.90 21.52 -12.11
CA LEU A 176 2.86 20.80 -13.38
C LEU A 176 1.51 20.13 -13.63
N VAL A 177 0.86 19.59 -12.59
CA VAL A 177 -0.48 19.00 -12.68
C VAL A 177 -1.52 20.06 -13.02
N ILE A 178 -1.47 21.24 -12.40
CA ILE A 178 -2.39 22.36 -12.71
C ILE A 178 -2.24 22.78 -14.17
N LEU A 179 -1.02 22.86 -14.68
CA LEU A 179 -0.76 23.35 -16.04
C LEU A 179 -1.04 22.28 -17.12
N PHE A 180 -0.56 21.07 -16.94
CA PHE A 180 -0.44 20.09 -18.03
C PHE A 180 -1.24 18.78 -17.82
N TYR A 181 -1.91 18.57 -16.68
CA TYR A 181 -2.73 17.38 -16.49
C TYR A 181 -3.88 17.34 -17.50
N PRO A 182 -4.09 16.23 -18.24
CA PRO A 182 -5.10 16.15 -19.28
C PRO A 182 -6.52 16.30 -18.72
N ASN A 183 -7.30 17.20 -19.31
CA ASN A 183 -8.70 17.38 -18.95
C ASN A 183 -9.59 16.53 -19.85
N VAL A 184 -9.64 15.22 -19.57
CA VAL A 184 -10.40 14.24 -20.37
C VAL A 184 -11.92 14.42 -20.29
N ASP A 185 -12.42 15.07 -19.24
CA ASP A 185 -13.86 15.23 -18.98
C ASP A 185 -14.48 16.37 -19.79
N LYS A 186 -13.66 17.27 -20.36
CA LYS A 186 -14.13 18.34 -21.27
C LYS A 186 -14.37 17.86 -22.70
N ASP A 187 -13.78 16.73 -23.09
CA ASP A 187 -13.92 16.14 -24.41
C ASP A 187 -14.98 15.03 -24.34
N ARG A 188 -16.18 15.30 -24.89
CA ARG A 188 -17.33 14.38 -24.83
C ARG A 188 -17.02 12.98 -25.41
N SER A 189 -16.18 12.92 -26.45
CA SER A 189 -15.78 11.64 -27.06
C SER A 189 -14.88 10.82 -26.14
N LEU A 190 -14.02 11.48 -25.37
CA LEU A 190 -13.13 10.87 -24.38
C LEU A 190 -13.88 10.50 -23.10
N ALA A 191 -14.85 11.33 -22.68
CA ALA A 191 -15.69 11.05 -21.52
C ALA A 191 -16.57 9.80 -21.73
N GLN A 192 -17.11 9.60 -22.95
CA GLN A 192 -17.84 8.38 -23.30
C GLN A 192 -16.96 7.13 -23.31
N ALA A 193 -15.72 7.24 -23.80
CA ALA A 193 -14.75 6.13 -23.75
C ALA A 193 -14.37 5.77 -22.28
N ALA A 194 -14.34 6.76 -21.38
CA ALA A 194 -14.09 6.55 -19.94
C ALA A 194 -15.28 5.89 -19.24
N GLY A 195 -16.52 6.32 -19.55
CA GLY A 195 -17.76 5.70 -19.03
C GLY A 195 -17.92 4.25 -19.50
N GLY A 196 -17.69 3.98 -20.78
CA GLY A 196 -17.77 2.64 -21.34
C GLY A 196 -16.75 1.65 -20.79
N ALA A 197 -15.55 2.10 -20.42
CA ALA A 197 -14.55 1.24 -19.77
C ALA A 197 -14.95 0.86 -18.33
N GLN A 198 -15.70 1.72 -17.63
CA GLN A 198 -16.21 1.48 -16.28
C GLN A 198 -17.51 0.63 -16.30
N GLU A 199 -18.37 0.83 -17.32
CA GLU A 199 -19.61 0.05 -17.50
C GLU A 199 -19.33 -1.36 -18.03
N THR A 200 -18.32 -1.59 -18.89
CA THR A 200 -17.94 -2.93 -19.37
C THR A 200 -17.42 -3.81 -18.24
N ALA A 201 -16.78 -3.24 -17.22
CA ALA A 201 -16.39 -3.97 -16.02
C ALA A 201 -17.60 -4.32 -15.11
N ALA A 202 -18.68 -3.53 -15.18
CA ALA A 202 -19.87 -3.70 -14.35
C ALA A 202 -20.98 -4.54 -15.03
N ALA A 203 -21.01 -4.59 -16.38
CA ALA A 203 -22.14 -5.12 -17.13
C ALA A 203 -22.11 -6.62 -17.46
N SER A 204 -21.01 -7.32 -17.18
CA SER A 204 -20.90 -8.77 -17.46
C SER A 204 -21.06 -9.62 -16.19
N ALA A 205 -22.26 -9.59 -15.56
CA ALA A 205 -22.40 -10.27 -14.29
C ALA A 205 -23.74 -10.99 -14.10
N GLU A 206 -23.79 -12.26 -14.44
CA GLU A 206 -24.72 -13.19 -13.82
C GLU A 206 -24.30 -13.45 -12.36
N GLY A 207 -25.23 -13.21 -11.41
CA GLY A 207 -24.98 -13.31 -9.97
C GLY A 207 -25.06 -14.75 -9.49
N GLY A 208 -23.94 -15.46 -9.42
CA GLY A 208 -23.80 -16.71 -8.67
C GLY A 208 -23.53 -16.44 -7.17
N LYS A 209 -23.68 -17.49 -6.33
CA LYS A 209 -23.27 -17.43 -4.92
C LYS A 209 -21.77 -17.11 -4.81
N PHE A 210 -21.40 -16.28 -3.83
CA PHE A 210 -19.98 -15.94 -3.59
C PHE A 210 -19.21 -17.20 -3.17
N PRO A 211 -18.08 -17.54 -3.83
CA PRO A 211 -17.37 -18.80 -3.56
C PRO A 211 -16.79 -18.83 -2.15
N MET A 212 -17.00 -19.92 -1.40
CA MET A 212 -16.49 -20.06 -0.02
C MET A 212 -14.95 -20.00 0.01
N VAL A 213 -14.27 -20.48 -1.02
CA VAL A 213 -12.81 -20.39 -1.14
C VAL A 213 -12.34 -18.91 -1.21
N ALA A 214 -13.09 -18.04 -1.88
CA ALA A 214 -12.80 -16.62 -1.94
C ALA A 214 -12.94 -15.96 -0.56
N VAL A 215 -13.93 -16.38 0.25
CA VAL A 215 -14.07 -15.93 1.65
C VAL A 215 -12.84 -16.34 2.45
N GLY A 216 -12.37 -17.59 2.33
CA GLY A 216 -11.14 -18.06 2.97
C GLY A 216 -9.91 -17.22 2.58
N MET A 217 -9.77 -16.87 1.30
CA MET A 217 -8.67 -16.01 0.83
C MET A 217 -8.76 -14.58 1.41
N LEU A 218 -9.95 -14.00 1.50
CA LEU A 218 -10.16 -12.68 2.09
C LEU A 218 -9.86 -12.69 3.59
N LEU A 219 -10.20 -13.76 4.31
CA LEU A 219 -9.84 -13.91 5.71
C LEU A 219 -8.33 -14.08 5.90
N LEU A 220 -7.66 -14.90 5.06
CA LEU A 220 -6.20 -15.00 5.08
C LEU A 220 -5.54 -13.63 4.83
N TYR A 221 -6.10 -12.84 3.91
CA TYR A 221 -5.61 -11.51 3.62
C TYR A 221 -5.80 -10.58 4.81
N LEU A 222 -6.97 -10.59 5.47
CA LEU A 222 -7.25 -9.75 6.63
C LEU A 222 -6.29 -10.05 7.79
N PHE A 223 -6.19 -11.33 8.18
CA PHE A 223 -5.29 -11.72 9.25
C PHE A 223 -3.81 -11.47 8.87
N GLY A 224 -3.43 -11.76 7.62
CA GLY A 224 -2.13 -11.41 7.10
C GLY A 224 -1.87 -9.90 7.21
N ALA A 225 -2.80 -9.06 6.76
CA ALA A 225 -2.68 -7.61 6.77
C ALA A 225 -2.46 -7.04 8.17
N ILE A 226 -3.14 -7.57 9.18
CA ILE A 226 -2.93 -7.15 10.58
C ILE A 226 -1.48 -7.39 11.01
N PHE A 227 -0.93 -8.59 10.73
CA PHE A 227 0.34 -8.98 11.31
C PHE A 227 1.57 -8.61 10.47
N TRP A 228 1.51 -8.55 9.12
CA TRP A 228 2.68 -8.07 8.37
C TRP A 228 2.89 -6.56 8.49
N ASN A 229 1.81 -5.78 8.72
CA ASN A 229 1.94 -4.34 8.98
C ASN A 229 2.59 -4.04 10.34
N ALA A 230 2.72 -5.03 11.23
CA ALA A 230 3.44 -4.88 12.50
C ALA A 230 4.89 -4.44 12.29
N TRP A 231 5.53 -4.86 11.20
CA TRP A 231 6.85 -4.34 10.82
C TRP A 231 6.81 -2.82 10.65
N PHE A 232 5.94 -2.31 9.76
CA PHE A 232 5.88 -0.89 9.43
C PHE A 232 5.43 0.00 10.59
N MET A 233 4.69 -0.54 11.55
CA MET A 233 4.21 0.20 12.70
C MET A 233 5.21 0.22 13.87
N ASN A 234 6.19 -0.67 13.88
CA ASN A 234 7.06 -0.85 15.05
C ASN A 234 8.56 -0.71 14.74
N TYR A 235 9.02 -0.86 13.47
CA TYR A 235 10.46 -0.92 13.17
C TYR A 235 11.22 0.37 13.50
N SER A 236 10.61 1.56 13.32
CA SER A 236 11.23 2.83 13.64
C SER A 236 11.42 2.97 15.16
N ASP A 237 10.40 2.63 15.93
CA ASP A 237 10.46 2.64 17.39
C ASP A 237 11.47 1.62 17.93
N TYR A 238 11.45 0.40 17.37
CA TYR A 238 12.43 -0.63 17.71
C TYR A 238 13.87 -0.20 17.47
N ILE A 239 14.16 0.39 16.30
CA ILE A 239 15.53 0.77 15.91
C ILE A 239 16.04 1.95 16.75
N VAL A 240 15.18 2.97 16.96
CA VAL A 240 15.59 4.24 17.55
C VAL A 240 15.51 4.22 19.08
N ASN A 241 14.44 3.68 19.64
CA ASN A 241 14.14 3.79 21.07
C ASN A 241 14.47 2.50 21.84
N GLU A 242 13.99 1.34 21.37
CA GLU A 242 14.09 0.09 22.12
C GLU A 242 15.49 -0.53 21.99
N ALA A 243 15.93 -0.84 20.79
CA ALA A 243 17.20 -1.52 20.56
C ALA A 243 18.38 -0.56 20.37
N GLN A 244 18.11 0.72 20.13
CA GLN A 244 19.12 1.77 19.90
C GLN A 244 20.18 1.39 18.84
N LEU A 245 19.75 0.71 17.77
CA LEU A 245 20.63 0.19 16.72
C LEU A 245 20.94 1.22 15.64
N GLY A 246 20.27 2.36 15.65
CA GLY A 246 20.46 3.40 14.62
C GLY A 246 19.57 4.62 14.82
N THR A 247 19.54 5.45 13.77
CA THR A 247 18.83 6.72 13.74
C THR A 247 17.55 6.63 12.90
N THR A 248 16.76 7.70 12.91
CA THR A 248 15.59 7.88 12.05
C THR A 248 15.96 7.82 10.56
N ALA A 249 17.16 8.30 10.17
CA ALA A 249 17.63 8.15 8.80
C ALA A 249 17.81 6.68 8.43
N MET A 250 18.35 5.85 9.33
CA MET A 250 18.43 4.40 9.12
C MET A 250 17.03 3.80 8.89
N ALA A 251 16.04 4.18 9.71
CA ALA A 251 14.66 3.76 9.51
C ALA A 251 14.12 4.20 8.14
N GLY A 252 14.42 5.43 7.72
CA GLY A 252 14.07 5.95 6.38
C GLY A 252 14.70 5.15 5.24
N VAL A 253 15.99 4.79 5.35
CA VAL A 253 16.69 3.94 4.38
C VAL A 253 16.04 2.55 4.31
N ILE A 254 15.77 1.92 5.46
CA ILE A 254 15.11 0.62 5.52
C ILE A 254 13.73 0.69 4.84
N GLY A 255 12.89 1.68 5.19
CA GLY A 255 11.58 1.88 4.56
C GLY A 255 11.65 2.05 3.06
N SER A 256 12.63 2.85 2.57
CA SER A 256 12.89 3.04 1.15
C SER A 256 13.29 1.73 0.46
N LEU A 257 14.21 0.96 1.03
CA LEU A 257 14.63 -0.35 0.50
C LEU A 257 13.50 -1.37 0.52
N CYS A 258 12.63 -1.34 1.54
CA CYS A 258 11.41 -2.14 1.56
C CYS A 258 10.50 -1.83 0.36
N SER A 259 10.32 -0.54 0.02
CA SER A 259 9.50 -0.12 -1.13
C SER A 259 10.10 -0.62 -2.45
N VAL A 260 11.43 -0.60 -2.60
CA VAL A 260 12.14 -1.17 -3.76
C VAL A 260 11.97 -2.69 -3.81
N ALA A 261 12.15 -3.38 -2.69
CA ALA A 261 11.97 -4.83 -2.60
C ALA A 261 10.54 -5.25 -2.97
N GLY A 262 9.55 -4.47 -2.55
CA GLY A 262 8.17 -4.66 -2.95
C GLY A 262 7.93 -4.52 -4.45
N THR A 263 8.57 -3.55 -5.09
CA THR A 263 8.50 -3.39 -6.56
C THR A 263 9.09 -4.61 -7.27
N VAL A 264 10.24 -5.11 -6.80
CA VAL A 264 10.90 -6.30 -7.35
C VAL A 264 10.03 -7.54 -7.18
N SER A 265 9.37 -7.70 -6.03
CA SER A 265 8.49 -8.84 -5.75
C SER A 265 7.34 -8.94 -6.75
N GLY A 266 6.76 -7.80 -7.16
CA GLY A 266 5.71 -7.73 -8.18
C GLY A 266 6.15 -8.29 -9.53
N LEU A 267 7.43 -8.14 -9.90
CA LEU A 267 8.00 -8.72 -11.12
C LEU A 267 8.24 -10.23 -11.00
N VAL A 268 8.49 -10.73 -9.80
CA VAL A 268 8.89 -12.11 -9.53
C VAL A 268 7.69 -13.02 -9.20
N VAL A 269 6.55 -12.46 -8.78
CA VAL A 269 5.40 -13.23 -8.26
C VAL A 269 4.92 -14.34 -9.20
N ALA A 270 4.86 -14.07 -10.50
CA ALA A 270 4.42 -15.08 -11.50
C ALA A 270 5.40 -16.27 -11.57
N PHE A 271 6.71 -15.99 -11.53
CA PHE A 271 7.75 -17.02 -11.45
C PHE A 271 7.68 -17.78 -10.13
N TRP A 272 7.50 -17.08 -9.01
CA TRP A 272 7.32 -17.66 -7.67
C TRP A 272 6.16 -18.66 -7.63
N ILE A 273 4.98 -18.27 -8.10
CA ILE A 273 3.79 -19.15 -8.15
C ILE A 273 4.05 -20.38 -9.01
N LYS A 274 4.73 -20.20 -10.16
CA LYS A 274 5.08 -21.32 -11.07
C LYS A 274 6.08 -22.28 -10.43
N ALA A 275 7.08 -21.79 -9.70
CA ALA A 275 8.11 -22.59 -9.07
C ALA A 275 7.60 -23.34 -7.83
N THR A 276 6.83 -22.65 -6.97
CA THR A 276 6.38 -23.19 -5.68
C THR A 276 4.99 -23.83 -5.72
N LYS A 277 4.26 -23.63 -6.83
CA LYS A 277 2.95 -24.25 -7.10
C LYS A 277 1.96 -24.06 -5.92
N ARG A 278 1.38 -25.17 -5.42
CA ARG A 278 0.41 -25.16 -4.30
C ARG A 278 0.96 -24.63 -2.97
N PHE A 279 2.28 -24.59 -2.81
CA PHE A 279 2.94 -24.06 -1.61
C PHE A 279 3.27 -22.56 -1.70
N SER A 280 2.91 -21.90 -2.81
CA SER A 280 3.32 -20.53 -3.10
C SER A 280 3.00 -19.54 -1.97
N MET A 281 1.77 -19.54 -1.47
CA MET A 281 1.35 -18.62 -0.41
C MET A 281 1.86 -19.07 0.96
N THR A 282 1.85 -20.37 1.24
CA THR A 282 2.41 -20.95 2.47
C THR A 282 3.86 -20.54 2.69
N LEU A 283 4.70 -20.73 1.67
CA LEU A 283 6.12 -20.36 1.75
C LEU A 283 6.30 -18.85 1.87
N ALA A 284 5.52 -18.05 1.15
CA ALA A 284 5.62 -16.60 1.22
C ALA A 284 5.25 -16.06 2.61
N PHE A 285 4.18 -16.54 3.23
CA PHE A 285 3.81 -16.18 4.61
C PHE A 285 4.87 -16.62 5.62
N ILE A 286 5.37 -17.88 5.52
CA ILE A 286 6.38 -18.39 6.44
C ILE A 286 7.68 -17.58 6.31
N LEU A 287 8.15 -17.30 5.09
CA LEU A 287 9.38 -16.53 4.89
C LEU A 287 9.22 -15.07 5.30
N CYS A 288 8.03 -14.48 5.12
CA CYS A 288 7.69 -13.16 5.66
C CYS A 288 7.81 -13.17 7.20
N GLY A 289 7.22 -14.18 7.86
CA GLY A 289 7.29 -14.33 9.30
C GLY A 289 8.73 -14.54 9.80
N VAL A 290 9.51 -15.41 9.15
CA VAL A 290 10.94 -15.62 9.48
C VAL A 290 11.74 -14.33 9.32
N ALA A 291 11.49 -13.55 8.27
CA ALA A 291 12.15 -12.27 8.08
C ALA A 291 11.90 -11.30 9.25
N MET A 292 10.69 -11.29 9.80
CA MET A 292 10.36 -10.45 10.95
C MET A 292 11.06 -10.88 12.26
N LEU A 293 11.56 -12.12 12.35
CA LEU A 293 12.34 -12.56 13.50
C LEU A 293 13.81 -12.11 13.46
N LEU A 294 14.35 -11.79 12.28
CA LEU A 294 15.77 -11.48 12.09
C LEU A 294 16.29 -10.33 12.98
N PRO A 295 15.57 -9.19 13.14
CA PRO A 295 16.04 -8.09 13.98
C PRO A 295 16.26 -8.52 15.44
N GLN A 296 15.34 -9.30 15.99
CA GLN A 296 15.39 -9.77 17.37
C GLN A 296 16.45 -10.86 17.57
N LEU A 297 16.59 -11.78 16.61
CA LEU A 297 17.57 -12.86 16.71
C LEU A 297 19.01 -12.37 16.55
N THR A 298 19.24 -11.35 15.71
CA THR A 298 20.58 -10.85 15.43
C THR A 298 20.96 -9.64 16.28
N GLN A 299 19.99 -8.92 16.81
CA GLN A 299 20.16 -7.67 17.57
C GLN A 299 21.15 -6.71 16.88
N SER A 300 21.04 -6.58 15.57
CA SER A 300 21.97 -5.82 14.73
C SER A 300 21.28 -4.99 13.67
N ALA A 301 21.93 -3.91 13.25
CA ALA A 301 21.48 -3.09 12.14
C ALA A 301 21.28 -3.95 10.86
N ALA A 302 22.22 -4.87 10.58
CA ALA A 302 22.13 -5.78 9.43
C ALA A 302 20.86 -6.65 9.47
N GLY A 303 20.48 -7.14 10.66
CA GLY A 303 19.23 -7.88 10.86
C GLY A 303 18.00 -7.04 10.58
N CYS A 304 18.00 -5.75 10.95
CA CYS A 304 16.91 -4.83 10.65
C CYS A 304 16.78 -4.58 9.13
N TYR A 305 17.89 -4.37 8.43
CA TYR A 305 17.90 -4.24 6.97
C TYR A 305 17.37 -5.50 6.30
N ALA A 306 17.95 -6.66 6.61
CA ALA A 306 17.55 -7.93 6.02
C ALA A 306 16.11 -8.28 6.34
N GLY A 307 15.71 -8.12 7.60
CA GLY A 307 14.36 -8.40 8.08
C GLY A 307 13.31 -7.55 7.35
N GLY A 308 13.53 -6.25 7.25
CA GLY A 308 12.60 -5.34 6.57
C GLY A 308 12.50 -5.61 5.07
N ILE A 309 13.63 -5.73 4.38
CA ILE A 309 13.67 -5.98 2.93
C ILE A 309 12.98 -7.31 2.59
N LEU A 310 13.31 -8.39 3.30
CA LEU A 310 12.73 -9.71 3.05
C LEU A 310 11.26 -9.77 3.47
N CYS A 311 10.89 -9.15 4.60
CA CYS A 311 9.51 -9.06 5.04
C CYS A 311 8.64 -8.41 3.94
N GLN A 312 9.04 -7.24 3.42
CA GLN A 312 8.29 -6.56 2.39
C GLN A 312 8.28 -7.31 1.05
N PHE A 313 9.40 -7.93 0.68
CA PHE A 313 9.48 -8.75 -0.51
C PHE A 313 8.44 -9.88 -0.48
N PHE A 314 8.42 -10.68 0.59
CA PHE A 314 7.49 -11.80 0.71
C PHE A 314 6.06 -11.35 0.99
N ASN A 315 5.85 -10.25 1.72
CA ASN A 315 4.53 -9.65 1.90
C ASN A 315 3.87 -9.33 0.55
N LEU A 316 4.57 -8.63 -0.36
CA LEU A 316 4.00 -8.28 -1.65
C LEU A 316 3.85 -9.49 -2.60
N ILE A 317 4.62 -10.56 -2.41
CA ILE A 317 4.32 -11.87 -3.04
C ILE A 317 2.98 -12.40 -2.54
N VAL A 318 2.70 -12.33 -1.23
CA VAL A 318 1.40 -12.76 -0.67
C VAL A 318 0.27 -11.90 -1.21
N VAL A 319 0.39 -10.58 -1.15
CA VAL A 319 -0.62 -9.63 -1.66
C VAL A 319 -0.96 -9.90 -3.12
N SER A 320 0.06 -9.92 -3.97
CA SER A 320 -0.12 -10.14 -5.42
C SER A 320 -0.61 -11.55 -5.75
N GLY A 321 -0.13 -12.56 -5.01
CA GLY A 321 -0.52 -13.95 -5.17
C GLY A 321 -1.97 -14.19 -4.76
N LEU A 322 -2.39 -13.69 -3.59
CA LEU A 322 -3.79 -13.80 -3.15
C LEU A 322 -4.73 -13.06 -4.09
N THR A 323 -4.35 -11.86 -4.58
CA THR A 323 -5.10 -11.13 -5.60
C THR A 323 -5.28 -11.96 -6.87
N THR A 324 -4.21 -12.62 -7.32
CA THR A 324 -4.24 -13.52 -8.49
C THR A 324 -5.18 -14.70 -8.26
N TYR A 325 -5.02 -15.42 -7.14
CA TYR A 325 -5.89 -16.58 -6.83
C TYR A 325 -7.35 -16.17 -6.61
N LEU A 326 -7.60 -15.02 -6.00
CA LEU A 326 -8.94 -14.48 -5.83
C LEU A 326 -9.60 -14.15 -7.17
N GLY A 327 -8.84 -13.55 -8.11
CA GLY A 327 -9.29 -13.31 -9.48
C GLY A 327 -9.59 -14.58 -10.25
N LEU A 328 -8.84 -15.67 -10.01
CA LEU A 328 -9.10 -16.98 -10.63
C LEU A 328 -10.28 -17.74 -9.98
N ALA A 329 -10.53 -17.52 -8.69
CA ALA A 329 -11.61 -18.16 -7.95
C ALA A 329 -12.97 -17.47 -8.13
N THR A 330 -12.99 -16.24 -8.67
CA THR A 330 -14.19 -15.42 -8.81
C THR A 330 -14.41 -14.98 -10.25
N THR A 331 -15.67 -14.86 -10.67
CA THR A 331 -16.05 -14.43 -12.04
C THR A 331 -17.14 -13.37 -11.99
N GLY A 332 -17.24 -12.56 -13.02
CA GLY A 332 -18.29 -11.57 -13.19
C GLY A 332 -18.42 -10.60 -12.00
N LYS A 333 -19.63 -10.44 -11.48
CA LYS A 333 -19.95 -9.54 -10.35
C LYS A 333 -19.21 -9.90 -9.07
N ASN A 334 -18.99 -11.20 -8.82
CA ASN A 334 -18.27 -11.67 -7.66
C ASN A 334 -16.79 -11.25 -7.69
N ALA A 335 -16.15 -11.21 -8.87
CA ALA A 335 -14.78 -10.74 -9.02
C ALA A 335 -14.64 -9.26 -8.62
N THR A 336 -15.55 -8.39 -9.09
CA THR A 336 -15.56 -6.97 -8.72
C THR A 336 -15.76 -6.80 -7.21
N THR A 337 -16.71 -7.53 -6.62
CA THR A 337 -16.97 -7.50 -5.18
C THR A 337 -15.74 -7.98 -4.39
N ALA A 338 -15.11 -9.07 -4.81
CA ALA A 338 -13.93 -9.64 -4.16
C ALA A 338 -12.74 -8.66 -4.17
N MET A 339 -12.49 -7.99 -5.29
CA MET A 339 -11.40 -6.99 -5.39
C MET A 339 -11.68 -5.73 -4.57
N SER A 340 -12.94 -5.29 -4.52
CA SER A 340 -13.34 -4.15 -3.66
C SER A 340 -13.19 -4.48 -2.18
N LEU A 341 -13.58 -5.71 -1.77
CA LEU A 341 -13.38 -6.19 -0.39
C LEU A 341 -11.89 -6.28 -0.05
N LEU A 342 -11.05 -6.77 -0.98
CA LEU A 342 -9.61 -6.87 -0.77
C LEU A 342 -8.99 -5.50 -0.48
N ALA A 343 -9.35 -4.48 -1.27
CA ALA A 343 -8.87 -3.12 -1.06
C ALA A 343 -9.33 -2.53 0.30
N GLY A 344 -10.57 -2.82 0.71
CA GLY A 344 -11.09 -2.42 2.03
C GLY A 344 -10.38 -3.14 3.18
N ILE A 345 -10.08 -4.42 3.02
CA ILE A 345 -9.38 -5.25 4.01
C ILE A 345 -7.95 -4.74 4.22
N GLU A 346 -7.24 -4.31 3.16
CA GLU A 346 -5.88 -3.78 3.30
C GLU A 346 -5.84 -2.57 4.26
N GLY A 347 -6.67 -1.56 4.01
CA GLY A 347 -6.76 -0.39 4.89
C GLY A 347 -7.21 -0.74 6.31
N SER A 348 -8.19 -1.65 6.44
CA SER A 348 -8.65 -2.13 7.75
C SER A 348 -7.57 -2.90 8.49
N GLY A 349 -6.77 -3.71 7.80
CA GLY A 349 -5.68 -4.48 8.38
C GLY A 349 -4.59 -3.58 8.96
N VAL A 350 -4.20 -2.52 8.25
CA VAL A 350 -3.26 -1.51 8.75
C VAL A 350 -3.80 -0.83 10.02
N PHE A 351 -5.07 -0.41 10.00
CA PHE A 351 -5.71 0.22 11.16
C PHE A 351 -5.76 -0.72 12.36
N LEU A 352 -6.27 -1.94 12.17
CA LEU A 352 -6.38 -2.96 13.23
C LEU A 352 -5.01 -3.39 13.77
N CYS A 353 -3.97 -3.39 12.95
CA CYS A 353 -2.60 -3.65 13.37
C CYS A 353 -2.19 -2.76 14.55
N GLY A 354 -2.47 -1.45 14.47
CA GLY A 354 -2.12 -0.49 15.50
C GLY A 354 -2.70 -0.79 16.89
N TYR A 355 -3.77 -1.56 16.97
CA TYR A 355 -4.45 -1.91 18.22
C TYR A 355 -4.29 -3.37 18.61
N ILE A 356 -4.41 -4.30 17.67
CA ILE A 356 -4.35 -5.75 17.95
C ILE A 356 -2.92 -6.18 18.27
N VAL A 357 -1.94 -5.71 17.50
CA VAL A 357 -0.55 -6.15 17.66
C VAL A 357 0.03 -5.77 19.02
N PRO A 358 -0.13 -4.54 19.55
CA PRO A 358 0.33 -4.19 20.90
C PRO A 358 -0.37 -5.02 22.00
N VAL A 359 -1.67 -5.30 21.86
CA VAL A 359 -2.40 -6.14 22.82
C VAL A 359 -1.81 -7.54 22.86
N VAL A 360 -1.58 -8.14 21.67
CA VAL A 360 -0.98 -9.48 21.59
C VAL A 360 0.48 -9.46 22.06
N GLY A 361 1.28 -8.46 21.67
CA GLY A 361 2.68 -8.32 22.10
C GLY A 361 2.84 -8.18 23.61
N ASN A 362 1.92 -7.45 24.27
CA ASN A 362 1.92 -7.27 25.72
C ASN A 362 1.72 -8.58 26.49
N LEU A 363 1.07 -9.60 25.91
CA LEU A 363 0.97 -10.93 26.53
C LEU A 363 2.34 -11.62 26.65
N PHE A 364 3.34 -11.18 25.88
CA PHE A 364 4.68 -11.78 25.82
C PHE A 364 5.79 -10.82 26.28
N GLY A 365 5.45 -9.73 26.97
CA GLY A 365 6.41 -8.80 27.55
C GLY A 365 6.35 -7.38 26.96
N GLY A 366 5.67 -7.19 25.84
CA GLY A 366 5.47 -5.87 25.21
C GLY A 366 6.72 -5.32 24.50
N GLY A 367 6.57 -4.10 23.96
CA GLY A 367 7.63 -3.43 23.22
C GLY A 367 7.54 -3.62 21.71
N ALA A 368 8.21 -2.75 20.96
CA ALA A 368 8.16 -2.75 19.50
C ALA A 368 8.77 -4.03 18.90
N GLY A 369 9.87 -4.48 19.46
CA GLY A 369 10.53 -5.72 19.04
C GLY A 369 9.67 -6.96 19.28
N MET A 370 9.00 -7.04 20.43
CA MET A 370 8.10 -8.15 20.73
C MET A 370 6.88 -8.14 19.79
N ASN A 371 6.34 -6.96 19.50
CA ASN A 371 5.26 -6.79 18.52
C ASN A 371 5.64 -7.36 17.15
N ILE A 372 6.85 -7.06 16.66
CA ILE A 372 7.37 -7.58 15.40
C ILE A 372 7.54 -9.11 15.48
N MET A 373 8.18 -9.61 16.54
CA MET A 373 8.51 -11.04 16.68
C MET A 373 7.25 -11.91 16.76
N VAL A 374 6.30 -11.56 17.62
CA VAL A 374 5.06 -12.34 17.80
C VAL A 374 4.23 -12.29 16.51
N SER A 375 4.18 -11.16 15.84
CA SER A 375 3.51 -11.05 14.53
C SER A 375 4.15 -11.95 13.48
N GLY A 376 5.48 -12.07 13.46
CA GLY A 376 6.20 -12.98 12.58
C GLY A 376 5.82 -14.45 12.83
N ILE A 377 5.74 -14.86 14.11
CA ILE A 377 5.32 -16.21 14.49
C ILE A 377 3.87 -16.48 14.03
N ILE A 378 2.97 -15.53 14.26
CA ILE A 378 1.57 -15.65 13.83
C ILE A 378 1.47 -15.77 12.31
N LEU A 379 2.27 -15.00 11.56
CA LEU A 379 2.31 -15.12 10.09
C LEU A 379 2.75 -16.50 9.62
N MET A 380 3.70 -17.14 10.30
CA MET A 380 4.09 -18.51 9.97
C MET A 380 2.92 -19.49 10.18
N VAL A 381 2.14 -19.33 11.25
CA VAL A 381 0.94 -20.13 11.50
C VAL A 381 -0.13 -19.88 10.43
N ILE A 382 -0.38 -18.61 10.06
CA ILE A 382 -1.27 -18.24 8.96
C ILE A 382 -0.78 -18.88 7.65
N GLY A 383 0.53 -18.95 7.42
CA GLY A 383 1.13 -19.61 6.27
C GLY A 383 0.78 -21.09 6.17
N VAL A 384 0.74 -21.80 7.27
CA VAL A 384 0.28 -23.20 7.30
C VAL A 384 -1.22 -23.29 6.93
N ALA A 385 -2.06 -22.40 7.47
CA ALA A 385 -3.48 -22.35 7.14
C ALA A 385 -3.72 -21.99 5.65
N ALA A 386 -2.87 -21.15 5.07
CA ALA A 386 -2.94 -20.75 3.66
C ALA A 386 -2.84 -21.95 2.70
N TYR A 387 -2.13 -23.03 3.08
CA TYR A 387 -2.07 -24.24 2.27
C TYR A 387 -3.45 -24.83 2.00
N PHE A 388 -4.26 -24.95 3.04
CA PHE A 388 -5.59 -25.57 2.95
C PHE A 388 -6.58 -24.71 2.14
N VAL A 389 -6.42 -23.39 2.15
CA VAL A 389 -7.29 -22.46 1.41
C VAL A 389 -6.89 -22.37 -0.07
N ILE A 390 -5.58 -22.39 -0.37
CA ILE A 390 -5.08 -22.17 -1.73
C ILE A 390 -5.07 -23.46 -2.56
N LYS A 391 -4.81 -24.60 -1.94
CA LYS A 391 -4.72 -25.92 -2.62
C LYS A 391 -5.91 -26.18 -3.54
N PRO A 392 -7.19 -26.03 -3.14
CA PRO A 392 -8.34 -26.31 -4.02
C PRO A 392 -8.34 -25.46 -5.29
N THR A 393 -8.06 -24.17 -5.17
CA THR A 393 -8.02 -23.26 -6.32
C THR A 393 -6.86 -23.58 -7.25
N HIS A 394 -5.69 -23.88 -6.69
CA HIS A 394 -4.53 -24.25 -7.48
C HIS A 394 -4.78 -25.53 -8.29
N GLU A 395 -5.34 -26.55 -7.67
CA GLU A 395 -5.70 -27.81 -8.34
C GLU A 395 -6.78 -27.61 -9.42
N MET A 396 -7.77 -26.74 -9.16
CA MET A 396 -8.82 -26.42 -10.13
C MET A 396 -8.26 -25.73 -11.38
N VAL A 397 -7.31 -24.78 -11.22
CA VAL A 397 -6.79 -23.95 -12.31
C VAL A 397 -5.66 -24.65 -13.08
N TYR A 398 -4.76 -25.32 -12.37
CA TYR A 398 -3.54 -25.90 -12.97
C TYR A 398 -3.61 -27.42 -13.14
N GLY A 399 -4.51 -28.10 -12.42
CA GLY A 399 -4.73 -29.54 -12.55
C GLY A 399 -5.38 -29.94 -13.90
N LYS A 400 -6.34 -29.13 -14.40
CA LYS A 400 -6.97 -29.35 -15.69
C LYS A 400 -6.02 -29.22 -16.89
N LYS A 401 -5.03 -28.34 -16.84
CA LYS A 401 -4.05 -28.18 -17.92
C LYS A 401 -3.14 -29.41 -18.13
N ASN A 402 -2.90 -30.20 -17.10
CA ASN A 402 -2.07 -31.39 -17.21
C ASN A 402 -2.84 -32.59 -17.82
N THR A 403 -4.16 -32.60 -17.69
CA THR A 403 -5.00 -33.66 -18.30
C THR A 403 -5.17 -33.44 -19.80
N ASP A 404 -5.29 -32.20 -20.25
CA ASP A 404 -5.46 -31.87 -21.68
C ASP A 404 -4.15 -32.01 -22.49
N GLN A 405 -2.98 -31.92 -21.84
CA GLN A 405 -1.66 -32.14 -22.45
C GLN A 405 -1.26 -33.62 -22.51
N GLN A 406 -1.94 -34.52 -21.80
CA GLN A 406 -1.70 -35.98 -21.86
C GLN A 406 -2.61 -36.69 -22.88
N HIS A 407 -3.60 -36.00 -23.43
CA HIS A 407 -4.55 -36.54 -24.40
C HIS A 407 -4.53 -35.82 -25.78
N GLY A 408 -3.57 -34.98 -26.04
CA GLY A 408 -3.28 -34.35 -27.34
C GLY A 408 -1.86 -34.72 -27.79
#